data_507410edb5afe0ce97f11f4d696c7c93
#
_entry.id   507410edb5afe0ce97f11f4d696c7c93
#
_cell.length_a   1.000
_cell.length_b   1.000
_cell.length_c   1.000
_cell.angle_alpha   90.00
_cell.angle_beta   90.00
_cell.angle_gamma   90.00
#
_symmetry.space_group_name_H-M   'P 1'
#
loop_
_entity.id
_entity.type
_entity.pdbx_description
1 polymer ?
#
loop_
_entity_poly.entity_id
_entity_poly.type
_entity_poly.pdbx_seq_one_letter_code
_entity_poly.pdbx_strand_id
1 'polypeptide(L)'
;MATTETVSKPNIYRDRLSFAKIPAVMDVPNLISIQTDSFKKFMTEGLDEAFQSMSPIENTSKSLMVEFGEHEFGDPKHSVEECKKRDISYQAPLFVDIRFINKETGEMQESNVFMGDFPLMTDRGTFIINGTERVVVSQLVRSPGVYFSSERDKTSDKMIYNAKVIPARGAWLEFETDKRDTL
;
A
#
# COMPACT_ATOMS: atom_id res chain seq x y z
N MET A 1 -25.38 15.40 40.80
CA MET A 1 -26.82 15.12 40.67
C MET A 1 -26.93 13.69 40.12
N ALA A 2 -27.38 12.78 40.97
CA ALA A 2 -27.51 11.38 40.65
C ALA A 2 -28.78 11.17 39.82
N THR A 3 -28.62 10.70 38.58
CA THR A 3 -29.75 10.29 37.76
C THR A 3 -30.20 8.90 38.19
N THR A 4 -31.37 8.90 38.85
CA THR A 4 -32.08 7.69 39.27
C THR A 4 -32.51 6.90 38.01
N GLU A 5 -31.89 5.77 37.79
CA GLU A 5 -32.38 4.75 36.84
C GLU A 5 -33.70 4.18 37.37
N THR A 6 -34.79 4.49 36.71
CA THR A 6 -36.08 3.83 36.93
C THR A 6 -36.00 2.41 36.34
N VAL A 7 -35.70 1.45 37.17
CA VAL A 7 -35.85 0.03 36.85
C VAL A 7 -37.35 -0.26 36.68
N SER A 8 -37.79 -0.48 35.46
CA SER A 8 -39.14 -0.93 35.16
C SER A 8 -39.35 -2.34 35.68
N LYS A 9 -40.41 -2.54 36.51
CA LYS A 9 -40.77 -3.86 37.06
C LYS A 9 -41.02 -4.86 35.91
N PRO A 10 -40.48 -6.09 36.00
CA PRO A 10 -40.70 -7.12 34.96
C PRO A 10 -42.18 -7.48 34.87
N ASN A 11 -42.70 -7.48 33.67
CA ASN A 11 -44.07 -7.89 33.38
C ASN A 11 -44.13 -9.45 33.44
N ILE A 12 -44.93 -9.95 34.34
CA ILE A 12 -45.01 -11.39 34.75
C ILE A 12 -45.34 -12.35 33.57
N TYR A 13 -45.77 -11.84 32.43
CA TYR A 13 -46.25 -12.68 31.33
C TYR A 13 -45.30 -12.91 30.13
N ARG A 14 -44.30 -12.09 29.92
CA ARG A 14 -43.20 -12.27 28.94
C ARG A 14 -42.13 -11.21 29.14
N ASP A 15 -40.91 -11.61 29.42
CA ASP A 15 -39.74 -10.73 29.31
C ASP A 15 -39.54 -10.38 27.84
N ARG A 16 -39.95 -9.17 27.46
CA ARG A 16 -39.68 -8.64 26.13
C ARG A 16 -38.33 -7.92 26.15
N LEU A 17 -37.37 -8.51 25.46
CA LEU A 17 -36.12 -7.83 25.17
C LEU A 17 -36.39 -6.74 24.11
N SER A 18 -36.12 -5.47 24.46
CA SER A 18 -36.23 -4.38 23.50
C SER A 18 -34.90 -4.15 22.80
N PHE A 19 -34.90 -4.26 21.48
CA PHE A 19 -33.76 -3.93 20.63
C PHE A 19 -33.88 -2.52 20.00
N ALA A 20 -34.85 -1.72 20.47
CA ALA A 20 -35.14 -0.40 19.91
C ALA A 20 -33.99 0.61 20.11
N LYS A 21 -33.21 0.48 21.18
CA LYS A 21 -32.06 1.33 21.47
C LYS A 21 -31.00 0.48 22.17
N ILE A 22 -30.03 0.04 21.40
CA ILE A 22 -28.86 -0.66 21.92
C ILE A 22 -27.81 0.39 22.24
N PRO A 23 -27.26 0.44 23.48
CA PRO A 23 -26.16 1.35 23.77
C PRO A 23 -24.96 1.03 22.89
N ALA A 24 -24.29 2.05 22.40
CA ALA A 24 -23.06 1.87 21.63
C ALA A 24 -22.02 1.17 22.50
N VAL A 25 -21.56 -0.01 22.10
CA VAL A 25 -20.56 -0.80 22.83
C VAL A 25 -19.16 -0.32 22.49
N MET A 26 -18.97 0.17 21.26
CA MET A 26 -17.71 0.75 20.78
C MET A 26 -18.01 1.78 19.69
N ASP A 27 -17.09 2.70 19.50
CA ASP A 27 -17.17 3.65 18.41
C ASP A 27 -17.01 2.94 17.05
N VAL A 28 -17.68 3.48 16.02
CA VAL A 28 -17.56 2.94 14.66
C VAL A 28 -16.13 3.20 14.16
N PRO A 29 -15.38 2.16 13.78
CA PRO A 29 -14.04 2.35 13.23
C PRO A 29 -14.11 3.14 11.92
N ASN A 30 -13.02 3.85 11.58
CA ASN A 30 -12.91 4.55 10.31
C ASN A 30 -12.86 3.52 9.17
N LEU A 31 -13.95 3.41 8.41
CA LEU A 31 -14.12 2.42 7.33
C LEU A 31 -13.23 2.69 6.11
N ILE A 32 -12.71 3.91 5.97
CA ILE A 32 -11.80 4.29 4.87
C ILE A 32 -10.33 4.34 5.30
N SER A 33 -10.01 3.93 6.53
CA SER A 33 -8.63 3.98 7.06
C SER A 33 -7.65 3.19 6.18
N ILE A 34 -8.08 2.06 5.63
CA ILE A 34 -7.23 1.26 4.71
C ILE A 34 -6.76 2.11 3.53
N GLN A 35 -7.63 2.95 2.98
CA GLN A 35 -7.30 3.82 1.85
C GLN A 35 -6.40 4.97 2.29
N THR A 36 -6.82 5.71 3.30
CA THR A 36 -6.12 6.92 3.75
C THR A 36 -4.77 6.61 4.39
N ASP A 37 -4.69 5.58 5.21
CA ASP A 37 -3.44 5.22 5.91
C ASP A 37 -2.42 4.62 4.95
N SER A 38 -2.86 3.77 4.00
CA SER A 38 -1.97 3.22 2.99
C SER A 38 -1.40 4.29 2.06
N PHE A 39 -2.22 5.27 1.67
CA PHE A 39 -1.75 6.38 0.85
C PHE A 39 -0.80 7.28 1.62
N LYS A 40 -1.11 7.59 2.88
CA LYS A 40 -0.23 8.36 3.75
C LYS A 40 1.13 7.68 3.93
N LYS A 41 1.12 6.37 4.19
CA LYS A 41 2.35 5.57 4.29
C LYS A 41 3.14 5.58 2.98
N PHE A 42 2.45 5.47 1.85
CA PHE A 42 3.08 5.54 0.54
C PHE A 42 3.77 6.89 0.30
N MET A 43 3.11 8.01 0.67
CA MET A 43 3.67 9.35 0.51
C MET A 43 4.87 9.64 1.42
N THR A 44 4.96 8.99 2.58
CA THR A 44 6.04 9.22 3.57
C THR A 44 7.19 8.23 3.44
N GLU A 45 6.89 6.96 3.22
CA GLU A 45 7.88 5.88 3.23
C GLU A 45 8.01 5.19 1.86
N GLY A 46 6.88 4.96 1.19
CA GLY A 46 6.86 4.15 -0.02
C GLY A 46 7.56 4.80 -1.22
N LEU A 47 7.54 6.12 -1.32
CA LEU A 47 8.27 6.85 -2.36
C LEU A 47 9.79 6.79 -2.12
N ASP A 48 10.22 6.98 -0.87
CA ASP A 48 11.63 6.85 -0.50
C ASP A 48 12.15 5.45 -0.78
N GLU A 49 11.41 4.41 -0.39
CA GLU A 49 11.75 3.03 -0.71
C GLU A 49 11.85 2.79 -2.23
N ALA A 50 10.93 3.38 -3.01
CA ALA A 50 10.96 3.26 -4.46
C ALA A 50 12.18 3.93 -5.08
N PHE A 51 12.52 5.15 -4.65
CA PHE A 51 13.71 5.85 -5.13
C PHE A 51 15.00 5.15 -4.71
N GLN A 52 15.09 4.69 -3.47
CA GLN A 52 16.25 3.92 -2.98
C GLN A 52 16.43 2.59 -3.71
N SER A 53 15.34 1.91 -4.07
CA SER A 53 15.42 0.65 -4.83
C SER A 53 15.94 0.83 -6.26
N MET A 54 15.77 2.03 -6.84
CA MET A 54 16.25 2.38 -8.17
C MET A 54 17.65 3.03 -8.13
N SER A 55 18.06 3.56 -7.00
CA SER A 55 19.33 4.25 -6.79
C SER A 55 20.42 3.26 -6.37
N PRO A 56 21.67 3.40 -6.85
CA PRO A 56 22.12 4.29 -7.91
C PRO A 56 21.87 3.73 -9.33
N ILE A 57 21.65 4.62 -10.30
CA ILE A 57 21.63 4.25 -11.71
C ILE A 57 23.03 4.49 -12.28
N GLU A 58 23.69 3.42 -12.71
CA GLU A 58 25.03 3.49 -13.28
C GLU A 58 25.00 3.21 -14.79
N ASN A 59 25.89 3.86 -15.53
CA ASN A 59 26.11 3.50 -16.93
C ASN A 59 26.90 2.19 -17.05
N THR A 60 26.97 1.62 -18.27
CA THR A 60 27.65 0.35 -18.53
C THR A 60 29.14 0.37 -18.18
N SER A 61 29.82 1.53 -18.30
CA SER A 61 31.24 1.71 -17.95
C SER A 61 31.44 2.08 -16.46
N LYS A 62 30.34 2.26 -15.71
CA LYS A 62 30.35 2.69 -14.30
C LYS A 62 31.07 4.00 -14.02
N SER A 63 31.28 4.80 -15.06
CA SER A 63 31.91 6.12 -14.92
C SER A 63 30.93 7.23 -14.50
N LEU A 64 29.64 7.08 -14.83
CA LEU A 64 28.57 8.01 -14.50
C LEU A 64 27.56 7.33 -13.57
N MET A 65 27.14 8.06 -12.55
CA MET A 65 26.19 7.58 -11.55
C MET A 65 25.15 8.68 -11.26
N VAL A 66 23.91 8.26 -11.16
CA VAL A 66 22.78 9.10 -10.75
C VAL A 66 22.19 8.54 -9.48
N GLU A 67 22.10 9.35 -8.46
CA GLU A 67 21.45 9.03 -7.19
C GLU A 67 20.21 9.90 -6.99
N PHE A 68 19.16 9.32 -6.47
CA PHE A 68 17.97 10.03 -6.03
C PHE A 68 18.10 10.39 -4.55
N GLY A 69 17.81 11.64 -4.23
CA GLY A 69 17.81 12.19 -2.88
C GLY A 69 16.40 12.33 -2.31
N GLU A 70 16.17 13.42 -1.60
CA GLU A 70 14.88 13.75 -1.00
C GLU A 70 13.85 14.12 -2.07
N HIS A 71 12.57 13.87 -1.76
CA HIS A 71 11.47 14.24 -2.63
C HIS A 71 10.59 15.30 -1.96
N GLU A 72 10.00 16.18 -2.76
CA GLU A 72 9.10 17.23 -2.30
C GLU A 72 7.88 17.32 -3.22
N PHE A 73 6.71 17.52 -2.62
CA PHE A 73 5.48 17.80 -3.35
C PHE A 73 5.21 19.31 -3.33
N GLY A 74 4.94 19.85 -4.49
CA GLY A 74 4.41 21.21 -4.60
C GLY A 74 2.92 21.28 -4.28
N ASP A 75 2.39 22.49 -4.23
CA ASP A 75 0.97 22.71 -4.01
C ASP A 75 0.13 22.30 -5.24
N PRO A 76 -1.05 21.72 -5.03
CA PRO A 76 -1.97 21.42 -6.12
C PRO A 76 -2.47 22.69 -6.78
N LYS A 77 -2.45 22.73 -8.11
CA LYS A 77 -2.84 23.92 -8.90
C LYS A 77 -4.33 24.27 -8.84
N HIS A 78 -5.17 23.28 -8.58
CA HIS A 78 -6.63 23.41 -8.60
C HIS A 78 -7.25 22.72 -7.39
N SER A 79 -8.39 23.23 -6.95
CA SER A 79 -9.16 22.61 -5.89
C SER A 79 -9.90 21.36 -6.42
N VAL A 80 -10.30 20.49 -5.48
CA VAL A 80 -11.07 19.27 -5.78
C VAL A 80 -12.34 19.56 -6.59
N GLU A 81 -13.05 20.65 -6.25
CA GLU A 81 -14.28 21.04 -6.95
C GLU A 81 -14.03 21.57 -8.37
N GLU A 82 -12.94 22.33 -8.54
CA GLU A 82 -12.53 22.81 -9.87
C GLU A 82 -12.12 21.66 -10.77
N CYS A 83 -11.37 20.69 -10.23
CA CYS A 83 -10.98 19.51 -10.99
C CYS A 83 -12.20 18.74 -11.52
N LYS A 84 -13.25 18.58 -10.71
CA LYS A 84 -14.51 17.94 -11.14
C LYS A 84 -15.26 18.74 -12.20
N LYS A 85 -15.25 20.07 -12.10
CA LYS A 85 -15.97 20.95 -13.05
C LYS A 85 -15.28 21.09 -14.41
N ARG A 86 -13.94 21.00 -14.40
CA ARG A 86 -13.11 21.21 -15.59
C ARG A 86 -12.60 19.93 -16.24
N ASP A 87 -13.03 18.77 -15.74
CA ASP A 87 -12.59 17.45 -16.20
C ASP A 87 -11.06 17.27 -16.16
N ILE A 88 -10.41 17.81 -15.12
CA ILE A 88 -8.97 17.69 -14.89
C ILE A 88 -8.68 16.79 -13.67
N SER A 89 -7.42 16.36 -13.57
CA SER A 89 -6.99 15.51 -12.45
C SER A 89 -6.55 16.36 -11.26
N TYR A 90 -6.88 15.90 -10.03
CA TYR A 90 -6.39 16.50 -8.80
C TYR A 90 -5.01 15.94 -8.50
N GLN A 91 -3.98 16.77 -8.67
CA GLN A 91 -2.59 16.35 -8.64
C GLN A 91 -1.67 17.48 -8.14
N ALA A 92 -0.50 17.09 -7.64
CA ALA A 92 0.57 17.99 -7.26
C ALA A 92 1.85 17.65 -8.02
N PRO A 93 2.70 18.63 -8.33
CA PRO A 93 3.99 18.39 -8.93
C PRO A 93 4.92 17.71 -7.92
N LEU A 94 5.60 16.66 -8.36
CA LEU A 94 6.63 15.96 -7.61
C LEU A 94 8.00 16.40 -8.08
N PHE A 95 8.82 16.87 -7.15
CA PHE A 95 10.21 17.22 -7.33
C PHE A 95 11.11 16.24 -6.58
N VAL A 96 12.24 15.93 -7.14
CA VAL A 96 13.23 15.04 -6.52
C VAL A 96 14.61 15.65 -6.69
N ASP A 97 15.38 15.64 -5.63
CA ASP A 97 16.77 16.03 -5.67
C ASP A 97 17.60 14.91 -6.31
N ILE A 98 18.26 15.23 -7.39
CA ILE A 98 19.10 14.30 -8.13
C ILE A 98 20.56 14.72 -8.00
N ARG A 99 21.40 13.75 -7.63
CA ARG A 99 22.83 13.89 -7.60
C ARG A 99 23.45 13.13 -8.77
N PHE A 100 24.07 13.89 -9.66
CA PHE A 100 24.85 13.35 -10.76
C PHE A 100 26.33 13.32 -10.40
N ILE A 101 26.96 12.15 -10.52
CA ILE A 101 28.36 11.94 -10.15
C ILE A 101 29.12 11.40 -11.35
N ASN A 102 30.17 12.12 -11.76
CA ASN A 102 31.15 11.64 -12.72
C ASN A 102 32.37 11.09 -11.97
N LYS A 103 32.56 9.76 -11.97
CA LYS A 103 33.66 9.11 -11.27
C LYS A 103 35.02 9.33 -11.91
N GLU A 104 35.07 9.70 -13.22
CA GLU A 104 36.34 9.94 -13.92
C GLU A 104 36.89 11.33 -13.63
N THR A 105 36.01 12.35 -13.63
CA THR A 105 36.41 13.73 -13.36
C THR A 105 36.32 14.10 -11.88
N GLY A 106 35.60 13.32 -11.08
CA GLY A 106 35.29 13.64 -9.69
C GLY A 106 34.25 14.76 -9.52
N GLU A 107 33.59 15.18 -10.60
CA GLU A 107 32.57 16.21 -10.56
C GLU A 107 31.26 15.65 -10.00
N MET A 108 30.64 16.45 -9.13
CA MET A 108 29.34 16.17 -8.55
C MET A 108 28.42 17.37 -8.79
N GLN A 109 27.26 17.12 -9.35
CA GLN A 109 26.24 18.13 -9.58
C GLN A 109 24.94 17.71 -8.92
N GLU A 110 24.36 18.60 -8.12
CA GLU A 110 23.05 18.41 -7.50
C GLU A 110 22.03 19.35 -8.17
N SER A 111 20.85 18.83 -8.41
CA SER A 111 19.76 19.60 -9.01
C SER A 111 18.42 19.04 -8.57
N ASN A 112 17.47 19.94 -8.30
CA ASN A 112 16.09 19.57 -8.05
C ASN A 112 15.37 19.43 -9.40
N VAL A 113 14.80 18.28 -9.67
CA VAL A 113 14.21 17.90 -10.96
C VAL A 113 12.72 17.61 -10.80
N PHE A 114 11.93 18.21 -11.67
CA PHE A 114 10.52 17.90 -11.80
C PHE A 114 10.33 16.50 -12.43
N MET A 115 9.77 15.58 -11.66
CA MET A 115 9.51 14.21 -12.11
C MET A 115 8.17 14.06 -12.82
N GLY A 116 7.19 14.87 -12.45
CA GLY A 116 5.86 14.83 -13.02
C GLY A 116 4.77 15.26 -12.04
N ASP A 117 3.55 15.31 -12.53
CA ASP A 117 2.39 15.58 -11.69
C ASP A 117 1.88 14.26 -11.10
N PHE A 118 1.76 14.20 -9.78
CA PHE A 118 1.34 13.03 -9.03
C PHE A 118 -0.08 13.20 -8.49
N PRO A 119 -1.00 12.22 -8.70
CA PRO A 119 -2.37 12.33 -8.23
C PRO A 119 -2.44 12.30 -6.70
N LEU A 120 -3.22 13.21 -6.13
CA LEU A 120 -3.45 13.31 -4.71
C LEU A 120 -4.78 12.68 -4.31
N MET A 121 -4.81 12.11 -3.10
CA MET A 121 -6.03 11.58 -2.50
C MET A 121 -6.85 12.70 -1.87
N THR A 122 -8.16 12.66 -2.05
CA THR A 122 -9.11 13.53 -1.36
C THR A 122 -9.35 13.07 0.08
N ASP A 123 -9.96 13.93 0.90
CA ASP A 123 -10.34 13.58 2.29
C ASP A 123 -11.29 12.37 2.39
N ARG A 124 -11.95 12.04 1.28
CA ARG A 124 -12.86 10.88 1.19
C ARG A 124 -12.16 9.58 0.81
N GLY A 125 -10.84 9.58 0.67
CA GLY A 125 -10.07 8.41 0.24
C GLY A 125 -10.21 8.09 -1.26
N THR A 126 -10.55 9.07 -2.08
CA THR A 126 -10.75 8.94 -3.53
C THR A 126 -9.71 9.75 -4.31
N PHE A 127 -9.53 9.41 -5.58
CA PHE A 127 -8.73 10.18 -6.54
C PHE A 127 -9.63 10.80 -7.59
N ILE A 128 -9.29 12.00 -8.06
CA ILE A 128 -9.98 12.63 -9.17
C ILE A 128 -9.07 12.58 -10.39
N ILE A 129 -9.48 11.81 -11.37
CA ILE A 129 -8.76 11.62 -12.63
C ILE A 129 -9.67 12.04 -13.78
N ASN A 130 -9.26 13.07 -14.52
CA ASN A 130 -10.05 13.65 -15.60
C ASN A 130 -11.50 13.95 -15.16
N GLY A 131 -11.66 14.62 -14.02
CA GLY A 131 -12.95 14.98 -13.44
C GLY A 131 -13.73 13.84 -12.79
N THR A 132 -13.34 12.58 -13.02
CA THR A 132 -14.03 11.40 -12.50
C THR A 132 -13.43 10.98 -11.16
N GLU A 133 -14.28 10.76 -10.17
CA GLU A 133 -13.88 10.27 -8.85
C GLU A 133 -13.67 8.76 -8.90
N ARG A 134 -12.49 8.30 -8.51
CA ARG A 134 -12.06 6.90 -8.54
C ARG A 134 -11.50 6.47 -7.19
N VAL A 135 -11.64 5.18 -6.90
CA VAL A 135 -11.12 4.54 -5.68
C VAL A 135 -10.17 3.43 -6.08
N VAL A 136 -9.05 3.33 -5.37
CA VAL A 136 -8.15 2.18 -5.49
C VAL A 136 -8.73 1.03 -4.68
N VAL A 137 -9.04 -0.07 -5.35
CA VAL A 137 -9.60 -1.27 -4.71
C VAL A 137 -8.46 -2.10 -4.11
N SER A 138 -8.56 -2.41 -2.82
CA SER A 138 -7.61 -3.30 -2.15
C SER A 138 -7.69 -4.70 -2.73
N GLN A 139 -6.53 -5.29 -3.03
CA GLN A 139 -6.42 -6.64 -3.56
C GLN A 139 -5.68 -7.52 -2.55
N LEU A 140 -6.27 -8.68 -2.23
CA LEU A 140 -5.59 -9.70 -1.44
C LEU A 140 -4.63 -10.47 -2.34
N VAL A 141 -3.36 -10.41 -2.00
CA VAL A 141 -2.30 -11.16 -2.69
C VAL A 141 -1.58 -12.06 -1.69
N ARG A 142 -1.01 -13.16 -2.18
CA ARG A 142 -0.18 -14.02 -1.37
C ARG A 142 1.08 -13.26 -0.97
N SER A 143 1.41 -13.25 0.33
CA SER A 143 2.61 -12.56 0.81
C SER A 143 3.88 -13.22 0.26
N PRO A 144 4.93 -12.45 -0.05
CA PRO A 144 6.24 -13.01 -0.35
C PRO A 144 6.74 -13.85 0.82
N GLY A 145 7.38 -14.98 0.52
CA GLY A 145 7.89 -15.89 1.56
C GLY A 145 8.09 -17.30 1.06
N VAL A 146 8.37 -18.22 1.98
CA VAL A 146 8.53 -19.65 1.69
C VAL A 146 7.33 -20.41 2.21
N TYR A 147 6.72 -21.18 1.33
CA TYR A 147 5.55 -21.99 1.64
C TYR A 147 5.91 -23.46 1.53
N PHE A 148 5.63 -24.22 2.59
CA PHE A 148 5.86 -25.64 2.63
C PHE A 148 4.52 -26.38 2.55
N SER A 149 4.47 -27.43 1.75
CA SER A 149 3.35 -28.36 1.69
C SER A 149 3.85 -29.80 1.62
N SER A 150 3.04 -30.72 2.08
CA SER A 150 3.32 -32.14 1.98
C SER A 150 2.11 -32.87 1.42
N GLU A 151 2.33 -33.72 0.46
CA GLU A 151 1.29 -34.54 -0.17
C GLU A 151 1.71 -35.99 -0.16
N ARG A 152 0.70 -36.91 -0.02
CA ARG A 152 0.96 -38.36 -0.08
C ARG A 152 0.85 -38.82 -1.53
N ASP A 153 1.90 -39.42 -2.07
CA ASP A 153 1.88 -40.01 -3.42
C ASP A 153 0.89 -41.18 -3.46
N LYS A 154 -0.05 -41.13 -4.38
CA LYS A 154 -1.09 -42.12 -4.56
C LYS A 154 -0.57 -43.51 -4.98
N THR A 155 0.64 -43.57 -5.54
CA THR A 155 1.25 -44.78 -6.07
C THR A 155 2.21 -45.46 -5.12
N SER A 156 3.02 -44.70 -4.38
CA SER A 156 4.07 -45.22 -3.49
C SER A 156 3.75 -45.09 -2.01
N ASP A 157 2.64 -44.42 -1.69
CA ASP A 157 2.21 -44.12 -0.31
C ASP A 157 3.23 -43.32 0.52
N LYS A 158 4.26 -42.80 -0.15
CA LYS A 158 5.30 -41.93 0.42
C LYS A 158 4.84 -40.51 0.53
N MET A 159 5.38 -39.77 1.51
CA MET A 159 5.19 -38.32 1.63
C MET A 159 6.15 -37.63 0.70
N ILE A 160 5.61 -36.76 -0.15
CA ILE A 160 6.35 -35.83 -1.00
C ILE A 160 6.26 -34.46 -0.36
N TYR A 161 7.39 -33.79 -0.23
CA TYR A 161 7.49 -32.46 0.37
C TYR A 161 7.77 -31.45 -0.73
N ASN A 162 6.98 -30.38 -0.73
CA ASN A 162 7.12 -29.28 -1.68
C ASN A 162 7.45 -27.99 -0.93
N ALA A 163 8.39 -27.24 -1.44
CA ALA A 163 8.70 -25.90 -0.96
C ALA A 163 8.62 -24.91 -2.12
N LYS A 164 7.86 -23.81 -1.93
CA LYS A 164 7.70 -22.75 -2.93
C LYS A 164 8.23 -21.46 -2.34
N VAL A 165 9.23 -20.89 -2.99
CA VAL A 165 9.76 -19.57 -2.67
C VAL A 165 9.08 -18.56 -3.58
N ILE A 166 8.27 -17.69 -2.98
CA ILE A 166 7.52 -16.64 -3.68
C ILE A 166 8.19 -15.29 -3.37
N PRO A 167 8.86 -14.67 -4.35
CA PRO A 167 9.45 -13.35 -4.16
C PRO A 167 8.39 -12.25 -4.29
N ALA A 168 8.72 -11.04 -3.84
CA ALA A 168 7.88 -9.85 -4.07
C ALA A 168 7.77 -9.51 -5.57
N ARG A 169 8.84 -9.75 -6.33
CA ARG A 169 8.91 -9.57 -7.79
C ARG A 169 9.83 -10.62 -8.39
N GLY A 170 9.41 -11.24 -9.48
CA GLY A 170 10.19 -12.22 -10.23
C GLY A 170 9.52 -13.60 -10.32
N ALA A 171 10.28 -14.58 -10.81
CA ALA A 171 9.81 -15.95 -10.97
C ALA A 171 9.78 -16.69 -9.63
N TRP A 172 8.85 -17.62 -9.50
CA TRP A 172 8.78 -18.51 -8.35
C TRP A 172 9.82 -19.61 -8.48
N LEU A 173 10.35 -20.03 -7.35
CA LEU A 173 11.23 -21.18 -7.25
C LEU A 173 10.49 -22.30 -6.51
N GLU A 174 10.36 -23.45 -7.16
CA GLU A 174 9.67 -24.59 -6.58
C GLU A 174 10.65 -25.77 -6.43
N PHE A 175 10.64 -26.36 -5.24
CA PHE A 175 11.40 -27.55 -4.90
C PHE A 175 10.44 -28.66 -4.56
N GLU A 176 10.69 -29.85 -5.08
CA GLU A 176 9.89 -31.02 -4.81
C GLU A 176 10.81 -32.23 -4.54
N THR A 177 10.52 -32.97 -3.49
CA THR A 177 11.26 -34.21 -3.23
C THR A 177 10.74 -35.32 -4.13
N ASP A 178 11.66 -36.00 -4.83
CA ASP A 178 11.32 -37.17 -5.64
C ASP A 178 11.04 -38.41 -4.75
N LYS A 179 10.46 -39.45 -5.35
CA LYS A 179 10.22 -40.77 -4.72
C LYS A 179 11.47 -41.47 -4.16
N ARG A 180 12.66 -40.99 -4.58
CA ARG A 180 13.98 -41.44 -4.12
C ARG A 180 14.59 -40.60 -3.02
N ASP A 181 13.81 -39.68 -2.43
CA ASP A 181 14.24 -38.71 -1.41
C ASP A 181 15.35 -37.77 -1.91
N THR A 182 15.40 -37.50 -3.22
CA THR A 182 16.26 -36.49 -3.87
C THR A 182 15.46 -35.24 -4.16
N LEU A 183 16.11 -34.06 -4.06
CA LEU A 183 15.56 -32.72 -4.41
C LEU A 183 15.79 -32.45 -5.89
#